data_d6145f80cbe3846566d5d5a3edffc443
#
_entry.id   d6145f80cbe3846566d5d5a3edffc443
#
_cell.length_a   1.000
_cell.length_b   1.000
_cell.length_c   1.000
_cell.angle_alpha   90.00
_cell.angle_beta   90.00
_cell.angle_gamma   90.00
#
_symmetry.space_group_name_H-M   'P 1'
#
loop_
_entity.id
_entity.type
_entity.pdbx_description
1 polymer ?
#
loop_
_entity_poly.entity_id
_entity_poly.type
_entity_poly.pdbx_seq_one_letter_code
_entity_poly.pdbx_strand_id
1 'polypeptide(L)'
;MGEVPDDKKRKALKVFQNGKDNKLITQLNSCVRCGLCAESCIYYLAYNDPHFIPAKKVDIVSSIYRRYYTAAGRTFPWLFGARELNEETMKEMTDLLYGSCTVCGRCTPNCSIGLDIGYLVQTGRTMLANMGEVPGSLQNSVDTAITTGNNMGILPGEFVDTLKWLEEDLRAEVNDPEARIPLDEPGKEVMYTLNPREPKFFPLSISAMAKIFYAAGESWTLSTRMYDVTNYGFFSGEIEVAKELARRMYDEVMHLQAKSCVMAECGHGYRVFRWEAPNYLQKEFPFEVLTCVELIARYIREGRIKLDPSKIKGKVTLHDPCNLVRNGGIIEEQRFILRHAVSDFVEMTPNGAENYCCGGGGGQLAMTEYNERRMKIAGMKADQIRNTGATMVCSPCHNCVDQLIQTNAAYKLGVKVVTLAEIVADALVLESTSIL
;
A
#
# COMPACT_ATOMS: atom_id res chain seq x y z
N MET A 1 28.22 25.09 5.11
CA MET A 1 27.61 23.81 4.76
C MET A 1 28.00 22.82 5.85
N GLY A 2 27.03 22.27 6.59
CA GLY A 2 27.30 21.33 7.68
C GLY A 2 27.77 20.00 7.10
N GLU A 3 28.83 19.43 7.71
CA GLU A 3 29.31 18.12 7.33
C GLU A 3 28.50 17.03 8.04
N VAL A 4 28.08 16.03 7.28
CA VAL A 4 27.48 14.82 7.85
C VAL A 4 28.57 14.00 8.54
N PRO A 5 28.37 13.52 9.77
CA PRO A 5 29.35 12.68 10.47
C PRO A 5 29.74 11.44 9.66
N ASP A 6 31.03 11.06 9.71
CA ASP A 6 31.56 9.95 8.91
C ASP A 6 30.94 8.58 9.25
N ASP A 7 30.50 8.37 10.47
CA ASP A 7 29.77 7.14 10.85
C ASP A 7 28.40 7.07 10.20
N LYS A 8 27.65 8.20 10.11
CA LYS A 8 26.39 8.29 9.38
C LYS A 8 26.60 8.08 7.87
N LYS A 9 27.62 8.73 7.28
CA LYS A 9 27.97 8.51 5.87
C LYS A 9 28.25 7.03 5.59
N ARG A 10 29.06 6.36 6.43
CA ARG A 10 29.37 4.95 6.28
C ARG A 10 28.12 4.07 6.35
N LYS A 11 27.19 4.35 7.26
CA LYS A 11 25.91 3.61 7.37
C LYS A 11 25.05 3.78 6.10
N ALA A 12 24.92 5.01 5.58
CA ALA A 12 24.19 5.27 4.35
C ALA A 12 24.79 4.51 3.16
N LEU A 13 26.10 4.58 3.01
CA LEU A 13 26.82 3.98 1.86
C LEU A 13 26.86 2.45 1.87
N LYS A 14 26.51 1.80 2.99
CA LYS A 14 26.38 0.32 3.06
C LYS A 14 25.40 -0.25 2.04
N VAL A 15 24.39 0.51 1.66
CA VAL A 15 23.40 0.07 0.66
C VAL A 15 24.05 -0.29 -0.68
N PHE A 16 25.16 0.37 -1.02
CA PHE A 16 25.91 0.11 -2.24
C PHE A 16 26.97 -1.01 -2.06
N GLN A 17 27.34 -1.34 -0.82
CA GLN A 17 28.37 -2.36 -0.51
C GLN A 17 27.81 -3.79 -0.51
N ASN A 18 26.54 -3.94 -0.24
CA ASN A 18 25.82 -5.19 -0.46
C ASN A 18 25.81 -5.60 -1.96
N GLY A 19 26.54 -4.89 -2.74
CA GLY A 19 26.76 -4.76 -4.18
C GLY A 19 27.37 -5.95 -4.88
N LYS A 20 27.03 -7.16 -4.50
CA LYS A 20 26.88 -8.23 -5.48
C LYS A 20 25.56 -8.10 -6.26
N ASP A 21 24.80 -7.02 -6.00
CA ASP A 21 23.57 -6.73 -6.73
C ASP A 21 23.90 -5.98 -8.02
N ASN A 22 24.25 -6.76 -9.05
CA ASN A 22 24.45 -6.25 -10.40
C ASN A 22 23.24 -5.45 -10.91
N LYS A 23 22.03 -5.73 -10.40
CA LYS A 23 20.81 -4.98 -10.71
C LYS A 23 20.93 -3.52 -10.28
N LEU A 24 21.31 -3.25 -9.03
CA LEU A 24 21.43 -1.90 -8.51
C LEU A 24 22.45 -1.07 -9.30
N ILE A 25 23.65 -1.61 -9.50
CA ILE A 25 24.74 -0.93 -10.22
C ILE A 25 24.33 -0.64 -11.66
N THR A 26 23.72 -1.59 -12.34
CA THR A 26 23.24 -1.42 -13.70
C THR A 26 22.20 -0.30 -13.75
N GLN A 27 21.20 -0.32 -12.88
CA GLN A 27 20.14 0.68 -12.89
C GLN A 27 20.64 2.09 -12.54
N LEU A 28 21.56 2.24 -11.58
CA LEU A 28 22.17 3.52 -11.24
C LEU A 28 22.91 4.19 -12.40
N ASN A 29 23.43 3.39 -13.33
CA ASN A 29 24.22 3.88 -14.47
C ASN A 29 23.44 3.95 -15.80
N SER A 30 22.21 3.44 -15.84
CA SER A 30 21.47 3.30 -17.11
C SER A 30 20.60 4.52 -17.45
N CYS A 31 20.32 5.44 -16.51
CA CYS A 31 19.46 6.58 -16.77
C CYS A 31 20.07 7.57 -17.78
N VAL A 32 19.47 7.66 -18.96
CA VAL A 32 19.89 8.59 -20.03
C VAL A 32 19.23 9.97 -19.94
N ARG A 33 18.44 10.23 -18.90
CA ARG A 33 17.77 11.52 -18.63
C ARG A 33 16.87 11.99 -19.78
N CYS A 34 16.22 11.08 -20.51
CA CYS A 34 15.33 11.40 -21.63
C CYS A 34 14.06 12.16 -21.23
N GLY A 35 13.66 12.13 -19.96
CA GLY A 35 12.49 12.87 -19.45
C GLY A 35 11.13 12.16 -19.59
N LEU A 36 10.99 11.05 -20.33
CA LEU A 36 9.72 10.36 -20.57
C LEU A 36 8.95 10.00 -19.29
N CYS A 37 9.66 9.70 -18.21
CA CYS A 37 9.05 9.40 -16.92
C CYS A 37 8.29 10.59 -16.29
N ALA A 38 8.52 11.82 -16.76
CA ALA A 38 7.83 13.03 -16.28
C ALA A 38 6.31 12.92 -16.49
N GLU A 39 5.87 12.50 -17.67
CA GLU A 39 4.46 12.39 -18.05
C GLU A 39 3.69 11.34 -17.23
N SER A 40 4.43 10.50 -16.53
CA SER A 40 3.84 9.49 -15.64
C SER A 40 3.72 9.93 -14.19
N CYS A 41 4.42 10.99 -13.79
CA CYS A 41 4.52 11.39 -12.40
C CYS A 41 3.45 12.39 -12.01
N ILE A 42 2.57 12.02 -11.07
CA ILE A 42 1.51 12.92 -10.58
C ILE A 42 2.04 14.20 -9.96
N TYR A 43 3.25 14.18 -9.37
CA TYR A 43 3.87 15.40 -8.86
C TYR A 43 4.28 16.32 -10.00
N TYR A 44 4.94 15.79 -11.03
CA TYR A 44 5.32 16.60 -12.20
C TYR A 44 4.08 17.18 -12.91
N LEU A 45 3.09 16.33 -13.15
CA LEU A 45 1.86 16.73 -13.84
C LEU A 45 1.07 17.81 -13.07
N ALA A 46 1.06 17.76 -11.73
CA ALA A 46 0.35 18.74 -10.91
C ALA A 46 1.10 20.07 -10.71
N TYR A 47 2.42 20.06 -10.81
CA TYR A 47 3.26 21.25 -10.56
C TYR A 47 3.89 21.84 -11.82
N ASN A 48 4.04 21.04 -12.86
CA ASN A 48 4.80 21.37 -14.09
C ASN A 48 6.21 21.90 -13.79
N ASP A 49 6.85 21.34 -12.76
CA ASP A 49 8.16 21.75 -12.28
C ASP A 49 9.18 20.62 -12.51
N PRO A 50 10.30 20.89 -13.22
CA PRO A 50 11.37 19.91 -13.46
C PRO A 50 11.94 19.26 -12.19
N HIS A 51 11.79 19.89 -11.02
CA HIS A 51 12.19 19.33 -9.73
C HIS A 51 11.51 17.98 -9.47
N PHE A 52 10.25 17.81 -9.89
CA PHE A 52 9.46 16.61 -9.63
C PHE A 52 9.63 15.48 -10.65
N ILE A 53 10.45 15.68 -11.69
CA ILE A 53 10.70 14.63 -12.69
C ILE A 53 11.31 13.40 -12.03
N PRO A 54 10.76 12.16 -12.23
CA PRO A 54 11.32 10.96 -11.61
C PRO A 54 12.81 10.71 -11.87
N ALA A 55 13.32 11.12 -13.02
CA ALA A 55 14.75 11.06 -13.31
C ALA A 55 15.62 11.83 -12.32
N LYS A 56 15.12 12.92 -11.69
CA LYS A 56 15.82 13.64 -10.61
C LYS A 56 16.02 12.78 -9.37
N LYS A 57 15.01 11.94 -9.04
CA LYS A 57 15.07 11.00 -7.93
C LYS A 57 16.10 9.91 -8.16
N VAL A 58 16.23 9.45 -9.41
CA VAL A 58 17.30 8.53 -9.82
C VAL A 58 18.65 9.22 -9.75
N ASP A 59 18.75 10.43 -10.29
CA ASP A 59 20.02 11.17 -10.42
C ASP A 59 20.64 11.50 -9.06
N ILE A 60 19.81 11.90 -8.05
CA ILE A 60 20.33 12.22 -6.71
C ILE A 60 20.99 10.99 -6.08
N VAL A 61 20.40 9.79 -6.17
CA VAL A 61 20.98 8.54 -5.66
C VAL A 61 22.21 8.14 -6.46
N SER A 62 22.13 8.22 -7.79
CA SER A 62 23.25 7.89 -8.70
C SER A 62 24.42 8.85 -8.52
N SER A 63 24.19 10.12 -8.22
CA SER A 63 25.25 11.12 -8.01
C SER A 63 26.11 10.78 -6.79
N ILE A 64 25.47 10.31 -5.71
CA ILE A 64 26.17 9.84 -4.52
C ILE A 64 26.95 8.55 -4.81
N TYR A 65 26.33 7.58 -5.50
CA TYR A 65 27.04 6.37 -5.94
C TYR A 65 28.30 6.73 -6.74
N ARG A 66 28.19 7.62 -7.75
CA ARG A 66 29.35 8.08 -8.54
C ARG A 66 30.44 8.68 -7.68
N ARG A 67 30.09 9.50 -6.70
CA ARG A 67 31.05 10.19 -5.81
C ARG A 67 31.91 9.20 -5.00
N TYR A 68 31.30 8.14 -4.50
CA TYR A 68 31.99 7.26 -3.56
C TYR A 68 32.48 5.94 -4.18
N TYR A 69 31.90 5.50 -5.30
CA TYR A 69 32.15 4.17 -5.86
C TYR A 69 32.73 4.16 -7.29
N THR A 70 32.89 5.31 -7.95
CA THR A 70 33.54 5.36 -9.27
C THR A 70 34.83 6.18 -9.22
N ALA A 71 35.88 5.74 -9.93
CA ALA A 71 37.13 6.47 -10.03
C ALA A 71 36.92 7.87 -10.64
N ALA A 72 36.15 7.95 -11.73
CA ALA A 72 35.82 9.19 -12.43
C ALA A 72 35.09 10.18 -11.54
N GLY A 73 34.07 9.74 -10.78
CA GLY A 73 33.32 10.61 -9.86
C GLY A 73 34.12 11.07 -8.65
N ARG A 74 35.14 10.31 -8.22
CA ARG A 74 36.08 10.78 -7.17
C ARG A 74 37.04 11.82 -7.66
N THR A 75 37.61 11.64 -8.88
CA THR A 75 38.66 12.50 -9.42
C THR A 75 38.09 13.77 -10.03
N PHE A 76 36.98 13.66 -10.78
CA PHE A 76 36.36 14.79 -11.50
C PHE A 76 34.84 14.88 -11.18
N PRO A 77 34.46 15.14 -9.91
CA PRO A 77 33.04 15.07 -9.48
C PRO A 77 32.13 16.01 -10.29
N TRP A 78 32.60 17.22 -10.61
CA TRP A 78 31.84 18.20 -11.37
C TRP A 78 31.57 17.77 -12.81
N LEU A 79 32.45 17.01 -13.44
CA LEU A 79 32.29 16.54 -14.82
C LEU A 79 31.30 15.37 -14.90
N PHE A 80 31.29 14.50 -13.87
CA PHE A 80 30.45 13.31 -13.81
C PHE A 80 29.17 13.50 -12.99
N GLY A 81 28.84 14.73 -12.56
CA GLY A 81 27.69 15.02 -11.75
C GLY A 81 27.67 14.23 -10.44
N ALA A 82 28.85 13.98 -9.88
CA ALA A 82 29.00 13.28 -8.61
C ALA A 82 28.86 14.29 -7.45
N ARG A 83 28.06 13.92 -6.44
CA ARG A 83 27.73 14.81 -5.31
C ARG A 83 28.12 14.18 -3.99
N GLU A 84 28.59 15.00 -3.07
CA GLU A 84 28.87 14.57 -1.71
C GLU A 84 27.58 14.42 -0.90
N LEU A 85 27.61 13.46 0.03
CA LEU A 85 26.57 13.29 1.03
C LEU A 85 26.82 14.30 2.16
N ASN A 86 26.25 15.49 2.03
CA ASN A 86 26.26 16.57 3.00
C ASN A 86 24.82 16.96 3.38
N GLU A 87 24.64 17.89 4.30
CA GLU A 87 23.31 18.32 4.77
C GLU A 87 22.40 18.83 3.65
N GLU A 88 22.94 19.56 2.66
CA GLU A 88 22.16 20.06 1.52
C GLU A 88 21.64 18.91 0.66
N THR A 89 22.54 17.98 0.30
CA THR A 89 22.18 16.80 -0.48
C THR A 89 21.16 15.91 0.27
N MET A 90 21.30 15.78 1.60
CA MET A 90 20.33 15.03 2.42
C MET A 90 18.95 15.70 2.42
N LYS A 91 18.87 17.02 2.58
CA LYS A 91 17.60 17.75 2.51
C LYS A 91 16.91 17.57 1.16
N GLU A 92 17.67 17.68 0.06
CA GLU A 92 17.15 17.45 -1.28
C GLU A 92 16.70 15.98 -1.46
N MET A 93 17.47 15.01 -0.95
CA MET A 93 17.05 13.60 -0.97
C MET A 93 15.74 13.40 -0.22
N THR A 94 15.60 13.95 0.97
CA THR A 94 14.39 13.85 1.79
C THR A 94 13.19 14.45 1.05
N ASP A 95 13.33 15.63 0.47
CA ASP A 95 12.28 16.27 -0.30
C ASP A 95 11.88 15.47 -1.56
N LEU A 96 12.85 14.97 -2.31
CA LEU A 96 12.61 14.22 -3.53
C LEU A 96 12.06 12.81 -3.27
N LEU A 97 12.61 12.11 -2.28
CA LEU A 97 12.35 10.68 -2.10
C LEU A 97 11.16 10.43 -1.17
N TYR A 98 10.97 11.23 -0.12
CA TYR A 98 9.79 11.17 0.76
C TYR A 98 8.73 12.19 0.36
N GLY A 99 9.08 13.46 0.31
CA GLY A 99 8.12 14.55 0.08
C GLY A 99 7.47 14.56 -1.30
N SER A 100 8.11 13.95 -2.30
CA SER A 100 7.68 14.01 -3.70
C SER A 100 7.52 12.65 -4.37
N CYS A 101 7.36 11.56 -3.58
CA CYS A 101 7.21 10.23 -4.14
C CYS A 101 6.30 9.34 -3.28
N THR A 102 5.25 8.80 -3.90
CA THR A 102 4.36 7.79 -3.30
C THR A 102 4.82 6.35 -3.53
N VAL A 103 5.95 6.13 -4.18
CA VAL A 103 6.45 4.80 -4.60
C VAL A 103 5.39 4.00 -5.40
N CYS A 104 4.57 4.70 -6.18
CA CYS A 104 3.48 4.10 -6.94
C CYS A 104 3.95 3.30 -8.16
N GLY A 105 5.19 3.47 -8.62
CA GLY A 105 5.78 2.72 -9.72
C GLY A 105 5.33 3.11 -11.13
N ARG A 106 4.46 4.12 -11.32
CA ARG A 106 3.93 4.48 -12.65
C ARG A 106 5.00 4.95 -13.64
N CYS A 107 6.09 5.52 -13.14
CA CYS A 107 7.19 5.95 -13.97
C CYS A 107 8.07 4.80 -14.52
N THR A 108 7.98 3.60 -13.94
CA THR A 108 8.76 2.42 -14.35
C THR A 108 8.33 1.88 -15.71
N PRO A 109 7.04 1.54 -15.98
CA PRO A 109 6.62 1.07 -17.30
C PRO A 109 6.78 2.12 -18.40
N ASN A 110 6.80 3.40 -18.05
CA ASN A 110 7.02 4.50 -19.01
C ASN A 110 8.51 4.81 -19.25
N CYS A 111 9.42 4.06 -18.63
CA CYS A 111 10.85 4.21 -18.88
C CYS A 111 11.27 3.41 -20.12
N SER A 112 11.78 4.08 -21.16
CA SER A 112 12.19 3.47 -22.42
C SER A 112 13.26 2.37 -22.29
N ILE A 113 14.01 2.39 -21.18
CA ILE A 113 15.09 1.41 -20.88
C ILE A 113 14.75 0.51 -19.68
N GLY A 114 13.50 0.55 -19.20
CA GLY A 114 13.03 -0.37 -18.15
C GLY A 114 13.61 -0.13 -16.76
N LEU A 115 13.98 1.11 -16.40
CA LEU A 115 14.44 1.40 -15.04
C LEU A 115 13.32 1.22 -14.02
N ASP A 116 13.60 0.46 -12.97
CA ASP A 116 12.76 0.40 -11.78
C ASP A 116 13.04 1.61 -10.88
N ILE A 117 12.39 2.73 -11.23
CA ILE A 117 12.57 3.99 -10.49
C ILE A 117 12.08 3.85 -9.05
N GLY A 118 11.04 3.04 -8.81
CA GLY A 118 10.56 2.75 -7.46
C GLY A 118 11.62 2.10 -6.59
N TYR A 119 12.34 1.12 -7.12
CA TYR A 119 13.45 0.46 -6.43
C TYR A 119 14.60 1.44 -6.11
N LEU A 120 14.96 2.33 -7.04
CA LEU A 120 16.01 3.33 -6.80
C LEU A 120 15.58 4.38 -5.76
N VAL A 121 14.31 4.75 -5.71
CA VAL A 121 13.76 5.60 -4.64
C VAL A 121 13.84 4.87 -3.29
N GLN A 122 13.48 3.59 -3.23
CA GLN A 122 13.60 2.79 -2.00
C GLN A 122 15.07 2.68 -1.55
N THR A 123 16.01 2.47 -2.48
CA THR A 123 17.45 2.49 -2.17
C THR A 123 17.87 3.81 -1.51
N GLY A 124 17.43 4.94 -2.04
CA GLY A 124 17.71 6.26 -1.47
C GLY A 124 17.04 6.47 -0.10
N ARG A 125 15.80 5.98 0.09
CA ARG A 125 15.15 5.98 1.40
C ARG A 125 15.92 5.14 2.43
N THR A 126 16.42 3.97 2.03
CA THR A 126 17.25 3.13 2.89
C THR A 126 18.56 3.83 3.28
N MET A 127 19.15 4.61 2.38
CA MET A 127 20.31 5.45 2.73
C MET A 127 19.96 6.45 3.84
N LEU A 128 18.85 7.18 3.69
CA LEU A 128 18.38 8.15 4.68
C LEU A 128 17.99 7.48 6.00
N ALA A 129 17.28 6.36 5.96
CA ALA A 129 16.91 5.58 7.14
C ALA A 129 18.15 5.10 7.92
N ASN A 130 19.17 4.61 7.24
CA ASN A 130 20.43 4.18 7.87
C ASN A 130 21.18 5.33 8.57
N MET A 131 20.85 6.58 8.24
CA MET A 131 21.37 7.77 8.92
C MET A 131 20.46 8.30 10.03
N GLY A 132 19.25 7.75 10.19
CA GLY A 132 18.22 8.26 11.09
C GLY A 132 17.52 9.52 10.54
N GLU A 133 17.43 9.66 9.22
CA GLU A 133 16.86 10.83 8.52
C GLU A 133 15.50 10.48 7.87
N VAL A 134 14.74 9.59 8.49
CA VAL A 134 13.33 9.34 8.13
C VAL A 134 12.47 10.51 8.63
N PRO A 135 11.48 11.01 7.86
CA PRO A 135 10.53 12.01 8.35
C PRO A 135 9.88 11.59 9.66
N GLY A 136 9.87 12.49 10.66
CA GLY A 136 9.54 12.14 12.04
C GLY A 136 8.16 11.51 12.22
N SER A 137 7.15 11.97 11.49
CA SER A 137 5.79 11.41 11.55
C SER A 137 5.71 9.99 10.94
N LEU A 138 6.50 9.70 9.91
CA LEU A 138 6.62 8.35 9.36
C LEU A 138 7.41 7.44 10.30
N GLN A 139 8.52 7.92 10.88
CA GLN A 139 9.30 7.20 11.88
C GLN A 139 8.44 6.79 13.06
N ASN A 140 7.62 7.72 13.59
CA ASN A 140 6.70 7.41 14.69
C ASN A 140 5.73 6.25 14.35
N SER A 141 5.24 6.18 13.11
CA SER A 141 4.38 5.06 12.69
C SER A 141 5.15 3.73 12.64
N VAL A 142 6.43 3.76 12.27
CA VAL A 142 7.31 2.58 12.28
C VAL A 142 7.62 2.12 13.71
N ASP A 143 8.01 3.05 14.56
CA ASP A 143 8.32 2.78 15.96
C ASP A 143 7.10 2.23 16.72
N THR A 144 5.93 2.79 16.44
CA THR A 144 4.66 2.31 17.01
C THR A 144 4.38 0.88 16.54
N ALA A 145 4.54 0.58 15.25
CA ALA A 145 4.31 -0.77 14.72
C ALA A 145 5.23 -1.81 15.36
N ILE A 146 6.53 -1.48 15.50
CA ILE A 146 7.49 -2.44 16.05
C ILE A 146 7.30 -2.66 17.57
N THR A 147 6.86 -1.64 18.30
CA THR A 147 6.70 -1.70 19.76
C THR A 147 5.34 -2.26 20.19
N THR A 148 4.26 -1.94 19.47
CA THR A 148 2.89 -2.32 19.86
C THR A 148 2.26 -3.42 19.00
N GLY A 149 2.93 -3.83 17.90
CA GLY A 149 2.40 -4.82 16.95
C GLY A 149 1.49 -4.23 15.87
N ASN A 150 1.14 -2.94 15.95
CA ASN A 150 0.37 -2.25 14.91
C ASN A 150 0.75 -0.76 14.82
N ASN A 151 0.66 -0.18 13.62
CA ASN A 151 1.12 1.19 13.36
C ASN A 151 0.21 2.31 13.94
N MET A 152 -0.93 1.97 14.52
CA MET A 152 -1.89 2.90 15.12
C MET A 152 -1.87 2.87 16.65
N GLY A 153 -1.07 1.98 17.27
CA GLY A 153 -0.96 1.86 18.70
C GLY A 153 -2.26 1.41 19.39
N ILE A 154 -3.09 0.62 18.68
CA ILE A 154 -4.33 0.07 19.22
C ILE A 154 -3.99 -0.95 20.29
N LEU A 155 -4.55 -0.78 21.49
CA LEU A 155 -4.32 -1.70 22.59
C LEU A 155 -5.07 -3.03 22.36
N PRO A 156 -4.53 -4.18 22.83
CA PRO A 156 -5.19 -5.48 22.64
C PRO A 156 -6.62 -5.55 23.17
N GLY A 157 -6.89 -4.93 24.33
CA GLY A 157 -8.26 -4.88 24.88
C GLY A 157 -9.21 -4.06 24.01
N GLU A 158 -8.78 -2.87 23.55
CA GLU A 158 -9.56 -2.01 22.64
C GLU A 158 -9.89 -2.75 21.34
N PHE A 159 -8.92 -3.48 20.80
CA PHE A 159 -9.12 -4.28 19.60
C PHE A 159 -10.17 -5.39 19.79
N VAL A 160 -10.03 -6.18 20.85
CA VAL A 160 -10.97 -7.27 21.16
C VAL A 160 -12.38 -6.74 21.43
N ASP A 161 -12.52 -5.61 22.12
CA ASP A 161 -13.83 -5.02 22.43
C ASP A 161 -14.50 -4.49 21.15
N THR A 162 -13.72 -3.92 20.22
CA THR A 162 -14.22 -3.52 18.88
C THR A 162 -14.75 -4.75 18.13
N LEU A 163 -14.01 -5.86 18.13
CA LEU A 163 -14.44 -7.08 17.42
C LEU A 163 -15.68 -7.74 18.05
N LYS A 164 -15.83 -7.71 19.37
CA LYS A 164 -17.04 -8.18 20.04
C LYS A 164 -18.27 -7.38 19.65
N TRP A 165 -18.15 -6.07 19.62
CA TRP A 165 -19.23 -5.19 19.15
C TRP A 165 -19.61 -5.50 17.69
N LEU A 166 -18.62 -5.68 16.80
CA LEU A 166 -18.87 -6.05 15.41
C LEU A 166 -19.47 -7.47 15.26
N GLU A 167 -19.15 -8.38 16.17
CA GLU A 167 -19.77 -9.71 16.20
C GLU A 167 -21.27 -9.66 16.56
N GLU A 168 -21.64 -8.79 17.51
CA GLU A 168 -23.06 -8.55 17.86
C GLU A 168 -23.82 -7.96 16.65
N ASP A 169 -23.19 -7.00 15.94
CA ASP A 169 -23.75 -6.41 14.75
C ASP A 169 -23.90 -7.45 13.61
N LEU A 170 -22.88 -8.28 13.40
CA LEU A 170 -22.95 -9.39 12.45
C LEU A 170 -24.12 -10.33 12.73
N ARG A 171 -24.31 -10.77 13.99
CA ARG A 171 -25.42 -11.63 14.40
C ARG A 171 -26.77 -11.03 14.05
N ALA A 172 -26.94 -9.74 14.29
CA ALA A 172 -28.16 -9.02 13.94
C ALA A 172 -28.38 -8.94 12.42
N GLU A 173 -27.32 -8.63 11.65
CA GLU A 173 -27.43 -8.50 10.20
C GLU A 173 -27.73 -9.81 9.47
N VAL A 174 -27.13 -10.92 9.93
CA VAL A 174 -27.34 -12.24 9.31
C VAL A 174 -28.48 -13.03 9.94
N ASN A 175 -29.12 -12.48 10.99
CA ASN A 175 -30.19 -13.12 11.78
C ASN A 175 -29.80 -14.53 12.28
N ASP A 176 -28.57 -14.66 12.76
CA ASP A 176 -28.02 -15.90 13.31
C ASP A 176 -27.26 -15.60 14.61
N PRO A 177 -27.77 -16.05 15.78
CA PRO A 177 -27.11 -15.80 17.07
C PRO A 177 -25.78 -16.53 17.23
N GLU A 178 -25.51 -17.55 16.41
CA GLU A 178 -24.26 -18.32 16.42
C GLU A 178 -23.20 -17.75 15.49
N ALA A 179 -23.52 -16.69 14.72
CA ALA A 179 -22.53 -16.03 13.86
C ALA A 179 -21.39 -15.44 14.70
N ARG A 180 -20.14 -15.64 14.24
CA ARG A 180 -18.94 -15.30 15.02
C ARG A 180 -17.90 -14.60 14.18
N ILE A 181 -17.09 -13.76 14.86
CA ILE A 181 -15.79 -13.29 14.41
C ILE A 181 -14.73 -14.10 15.19
N PRO A 182 -14.17 -15.19 14.64
CA PRO A 182 -13.28 -16.07 15.36
C PRO A 182 -11.92 -15.44 15.59
N LEU A 183 -11.39 -15.57 16.82
CA LEU A 183 -10.12 -14.99 17.25
C LEU A 183 -9.16 -16.08 17.72
N ASP A 184 -7.93 -16.05 17.22
CA ASP A 184 -6.81 -16.91 17.60
C ASP A 184 -7.13 -18.42 17.51
N GLU A 185 -8.04 -18.80 16.60
CA GLU A 185 -8.44 -20.20 16.41
C GLU A 185 -7.49 -20.88 15.42
N PRO A 186 -6.73 -21.92 15.85
CA PRO A 186 -5.78 -22.60 14.96
C PRO A 186 -6.48 -23.58 14.01
N GLY A 187 -5.78 -23.94 12.92
CA GLY A 187 -6.22 -24.95 11.97
C GLY A 187 -7.30 -24.48 11.00
N LYS A 188 -7.52 -23.18 10.88
CA LYS A 188 -8.46 -22.60 9.91
C LYS A 188 -7.89 -22.58 8.50
N GLU A 189 -8.76 -22.54 7.49
CA GLU A 189 -8.35 -22.35 6.10
C GLU A 189 -7.71 -20.97 5.89
N VAL A 190 -8.28 -19.92 6.51
CA VAL A 190 -7.91 -18.53 6.32
C VAL A 190 -7.51 -17.88 7.65
N MET A 191 -6.30 -17.34 7.73
CA MET A 191 -5.97 -16.26 8.66
C MET A 191 -6.19 -14.94 7.93
N TYR A 192 -7.22 -14.18 8.34
CA TYR A 192 -7.49 -12.86 7.81
C TYR A 192 -6.69 -11.80 8.56
N THR A 193 -6.14 -10.84 7.84
CA THR A 193 -5.38 -9.73 8.41
C THR A 193 -6.16 -8.43 8.30
N LEU A 194 -5.73 -7.37 8.97
CA LEU A 194 -6.38 -6.07 8.95
C LEU A 194 -5.36 -4.95 8.65
N ASN A 195 -5.84 -3.90 8.04
CA ASN A 195 -5.17 -2.61 8.13
C ASN A 195 -5.61 -1.96 9.45
N PRO A 196 -4.72 -1.48 10.34
CA PRO A 196 -5.10 -0.87 11.62
C PRO A 196 -6.03 0.34 11.50
N ARG A 197 -6.19 0.91 10.31
CA ARG A 197 -7.22 1.92 10.04
C ARG A 197 -8.63 1.36 10.13
N GLU A 198 -8.82 0.06 9.88
CA GLU A 198 -10.13 -0.59 9.96
C GLU A 198 -10.67 -0.52 11.40
N PRO A 199 -10.05 -1.14 12.40
CA PRO A 199 -10.57 -1.04 13.76
C PRO A 199 -10.56 0.37 14.33
N LYS A 200 -9.71 1.28 13.79
CA LYS A 200 -9.59 2.66 14.31
C LYS A 200 -10.60 3.64 13.70
N PHE A 201 -10.86 3.56 12.38
CA PHE A 201 -11.61 4.56 11.65
C PHE A 201 -12.71 3.99 10.74
N PHE A 202 -12.61 2.71 10.39
CA PHE A 202 -13.50 2.05 9.42
C PHE A 202 -13.98 0.67 9.92
N PRO A 203 -14.49 0.55 11.15
CA PRO A 203 -14.81 -0.75 11.74
C PRO A 203 -15.85 -1.54 10.92
N LEU A 204 -16.75 -0.86 10.21
CA LEU A 204 -17.76 -1.50 9.37
C LEU A 204 -17.17 -2.27 8.17
N SER A 205 -15.94 -1.99 7.75
CA SER A 205 -15.28 -2.81 6.73
C SER A 205 -14.89 -4.20 7.25
N ILE A 206 -14.62 -4.33 8.55
CA ILE A 206 -14.42 -5.61 9.21
C ILE A 206 -15.73 -6.39 9.23
N SER A 207 -16.86 -5.73 9.60
CA SER A 207 -18.20 -6.32 9.56
C SER A 207 -18.56 -6.80 8.15
N ALA A 208 -18.25 -6.00 7.12
CA ALA A 208 -18.48 -6.37 5.72
C ALA A 208 -17.74 -7.67 5.34
N MET A 209 -16.46 -7.81 5.71
CA MET A 209 -15.72 -9.04 5.44
C MET A 209 -16.22 -10.22 6.26
N ALA A 210 -16.57 -10.03 7.54
CA ALA A 210 -17.14 -11.07 8.37
C ALA A 210 -18.46 -11.59 7.79
N LYS A 211 -19.32 -10.71 7.27
CA LYS A 211 -20.57 -11.06 6.57
C LYS A 211 -20.31 -11.85 5.27
N ILE A 212 -19.27 -11.47 4.51
CA ILE A 212 -18.85 -12.19 3.31
C ILE A 212 -18.37 -13.61 3.68
N PHE A 213 -17.52 -13.74 4.71
CA PHE A 213 -17.06 -15.03 5.21
C PHE A 213 -18.21 -15.91 5.70
N TYR A 214 -19.17 -15.33 6.43
CA TYR A 214 -20.38 -16.02 6.87
C TYR A 214 -21.18 -16.54 5.66
N ALA A 215 -21.46 -15.69 4.68
CA ALA A 215 -22.22 -16.08 3.49
C ALA A 215 -21.49 -17.15 2.65
N ALA A 216 -20.15 -17.09 2.61
CA ALA A 216 -19.33 -18.08 1.92
C ALA A 216 -19.14 -19.39 2.70
N GLY A 217 -19.57 -19.49 3.96
CA GLY A 217 -19.27 -20.62 4.84
C GLY A 217 -17.76 -20.84 5.03
N GLU A 218 -16.98 -19.74 5.19
CA GLU A 218 -15.53 -19.81 5.27
C GLU A 218 -15.04 -20.22 6.65
N SER A 219 -13.99 -21.04 6.69
CA SER A 219 -13.26 -21.38 7.90
C SER A 219 -12.11 -20.42 8.10
N TRP A 220 -12.30 -19.40 8.94
CA TRP A 220 -11.37 -18.31 9.10
C TRP A 220 -11.09 -17.93 10.55
N THR A 221 -10.04 -17.13 10.75
CA THR A 221 -9.71 -16.54 12.06
C THR A 221 -8.98 -15.21 11.88
N LEU A 222 -9.08 -14.32 12.89
CA LEU A 222 -8.21 -13.17 13.07
C LEU A 222 -7.20 -13.47 14.19
N SER A 223 -6.00 -12.90 14.10
CA SER A 223 -5.06 -12.90 15.22
C SER A 223 -5.21 -11.65 16.07
N THR A 224 -5.24 -11.82 17.39
CA THR A 224 -5.13 -10.70 18.34
C THR A 224 -3.68 -10.23 18.56
N ARG A 225 -2.71 -11.05 18.14
CA ARG A 225 -1.26 -10.83 18.34
C ARG A 225 -0.59 -10.13 17.17
N MET A 226 -0.97 -10.50 15.94
CA MET A 226 -0.38 -9.93 14.72
C MET A 226 -1.43 -9.88 13.60
N TYR A 227 -2.07 -8.74 13.46
CA TYR A 227 -3.07 -8.47 12.42
C TYR A 227 -2.66 -7.36 11.46
N ASP A 228 -1.72 -6.47 11.85
CA ASP A 228 -1.31 -5.33 11.03
C ASP A 228 -0.49 -5.77 9.80
N VAL A 229 -1.10 -5.57 8.65
CA VAL A 229 -0.53 -5.92 7.35
C VAL A 229 0.31 -4.79 6.71
N THR A 230 0.29 -3.56 7.25
CA THR A 230 0.76 -2.37 6.52
C THR A 230 2.26 -2.29 6.27
N ASN A 231 3.10 -2.77 7.17
CA ASN A 231 4.57 -2.79 7.09
C ASN A 231 5.19 -1.45 6.61
N TYR A 232 5.08 -0.41 7.44
CA TYR A 232 5.66 0.91 7.15
C TYR A 232 7.20 0.91 7.10
N GLY A 233 7.89 -0.07 7.69
CA GLY A 233 9.34 -0.24 7.59
C GLY A 233 9.83 -0.35 6.15
N PHE A 234 9.04 -1.00 5.26
CA PHE A 234 9.35 -1.01 3.83
C PHE A 234 9.31 0.41 3.23
N PHE A 235 8.27 1.20 3.55
CA PHE A 235 8.08 2.52 2.94
C PHE A 235 8.96 3.61 3.55
N SER A 236 9.42 3.42 4.79
CA SER A 236 10.43 4.29 5.42
C SER A 236 11.85 4.00 4.92
N GLY A 237 12.10 2.81 4.38
CA GLY A 237 13.43 2.35 3.99
C GLY A 237 14.18 1.61 5.09
N GLU A 238 13.55 1.36 6.25
CA GLU A 238 14.11 0.60 7.36
C GLU A 238 13.95 -0.89 7.12
N ILE A 239 14.82 -1.44 6.27
CA ILE A 239 14.70 -2.81 5.77
C ILE A 239 14.73 -3.86 6.88
N GLU A 240 15.51 -3.66 7.94
CA GLU A 240 15.55 -4.62 9.07
C GLU A 240 14.23 -4.61 9.86
N VAL A 241 13.57 -3.45 10.00
CA VAL A 241 12.23 -3.37 10.57
C VAL A 241 11.20 -4.02 9.66
N ALA A 242 11.30 -3.79 8.34
CA ALA A 242 10.41 -4.43 7.36
C ALA A 242 10.51 -5.96 7.42
N LYS A 243 11.72 -6.51 7.57
CA LYS A 243 11.97 -7.95 7.75
C LYS A 243 11.37 -8.46 9.05
N GLU A 244 11.55 -7.74 10.15
CA GLU A 244 11.03 -8.14 11.46
C GLU A 244 9.50 -8.19 11.47
N LEU A 245 8.83 -7.16 10.92
CA LEU A 245 7.37 -7.17 10.79
C LEU A 245 6.87 -8.32 9.89
N ALA A 246 7.56 -8.57 8.78
CA ALA A 246 7.23 -9.70 7.90
C ALA A 246 7.46 -11.04 8.61
N ARG A 247 8.51 -11.17 9.42
CA ARG A 247 8.78 -12.38 10.21
C ARG A 247 7.68 -12.62 11.25
N ARG A 248 7.24 -11.59 11.99
CA ARG A 248 6.16 -11.70 12.96
C ARG A 248 4.86 -12.19 12.31
N MET A 249 4.50 -11.65 11.16
CA MET A 249 3.33 -12.08 10.40
C MET A 249 3.48 -13.54 9.93
N TYR A 250 4.64 -13.92 9.39
CA TYR A 250 4.92 -15.30 9.00
C TYR A 250 4.81 -16.27 10.18
N ASP A 251 5.45 -15.92 11.31
CA ASP A 251 5.44 -16.77 12.52
C ASP A 251 4.00 -16.93 13.07
N GLU A 252 3.16 -15.90 12.96
CA GLU A 252 1.78 -15.96 13.41
C GLU A 252 0.89 -16.84 12.52
N VAL A 253 1.05 -16.77 11.20
CA VAL A 253 0.35 -17.68 10.27
C VAL A 253 0.72 -19.13 10.57
N MET A 254 2.01 -19.40 10.82
CA MET A 254 2.51 -20.73 11.17
C MET A 254 2.00 -21.19 12.55
N HIS A 255 1.93 -20.28 13.53
CA HIS A 255 1.39 -20.55 14.87
C HIS A 255 -0.09 -20.96 14.81
N LEU A 256 -0.89 -20.21 14.05
CA LEU A 256 -2.29 -20.49 13.84
C LEU A 256 -2.56 -21.66 12.85
N GLN A 257 -1.52 -22.20 12.24
CA GLN A 257 -1.62 -23.32 11.28
C GLN A 257 -2.65 -23.06 10.16
N ALA A 258 -2.77 -21.80 9.74
CA ALA A 258 -3.66 -21.42 8.65
C ALA A 258 -3.08 -21.86 7.30
N LYS A 259 -3.97 -22.31 6.37
CA LYS A 259 -3.54 -22.72 5.02
C LYS A 259 -3.30 -21.53 4.11
N SER A 260 -3.93 -20.40 4.39
CA SER A 260 -3.73 -19.15 3.67
C SER A 260 -3.71 -17.96 4.60
N CYS A 261 -2.90 -16.94 4.23
CA CYS A 261 -2.88 -15.62 4.83
C CYS A 261 -3.55 -14.65 3.86
N VAL A 262 -4.71 -14.15 4.24
CA VAL A 262 -5.51 -13.26 3.39
C VAL A 262 -5.34 -11.82 3.84
N MET A 263 -4.73 -11.02 2.96
CA MET A 263 -4.50 -9.60 3.18
C MET A 263 -5.81 -8.84 3.03
N ALA A 264 -6.15 -8.02 4.02
CA ALA A 264 -7.25 -7.06 3.93
C ALA A 264 -7.10 -6.13 2.72
N GLU A 265 -8.05 -5.23 2.53
CA GLU A 265 -7.96 -4.20 1.48
C GLU A 265 -6.81 -3.22 1.74
N CYS A 266 -5.60 -3.75 1.59
CA CYS A 266 -4.35 -3.04 1.80
C CYS A 266 -3.30 -3.41 0.74
N GLY A 267 -3.21 -2.62 -0.32
CA GLY A 267 -2.19 -2.83 -1.35
C GLY A 267 -0.74 -2.74 -0.82
N HIS A 268 -0.50 -1.95 0.24
CA HIS A 268 0.81 -1.87 0.89
C HIS A 268 1.22 -3.23 1.47
N GLY A 269 0.36 -3.79 2.29
CA GLY A 269 0.59 -5.08 2.95
C GLY A 269 0.76 -6.20 1.95
N TYR A 270 -0.15 -6.30 0.98
CA TYR A 270 -0.08 -7.32 -0.05
C TYR A 270 1.24 -7.28 -0.81
N ARG A 271 1.65 -6.10 -1.31
CA ARG A 271 2.93 -5.94 -2.00
C ARG A 271 4.09 -6.44 -1.16
N VAL A 272 4.17 -6.03 0.10
CA VAL A 272 5.30 -6.40 0.95
C VAL A 272 5.28 -7.87 1.34
N PHE A 273 4.14 -8.39 1.81
CA PHE A 273 4.09 -9.75 2.32
C PHE A 273 4.14 -10.80 1.20
N ARG A 274 3.49 -10.53 0.06
CA ARG A 274 3.47 -11.44 -1.09
C ARG A 274 4.79 -11.47 -1.86
N TRP A 275 5.41 -10.29 -2.09
CA TRP A 275 6.50 -10.16 -3.04
C TRP A 275 7.87 -9.91 -2.41
N GLU A 276 7.93 -9.21 -1.26
CA GLU A 276 9.20 -8.87 -0.62
C GLU A 276 9.54 -9.83 0.52
N ALA A 277 8.57 -10.25 1.33
CA ALA A 277 8.80 -11.04 2.54
C ALA A 277 9.47 -12.40 2.28
N PRO A 278 9.16 -13.18 1.23
CA PRO A 278 9.88 -14.41 0.93
C PRO A 278 11.39 -14.17 0.71
N ASN A 279 11.73 -13.05 0.03
CA ASN A 279 13.12 -12.65 -0.18
C ASN A 279 13.79 -12.17 1.12
N TYR A 280 13.07 -11.43 1.95
CA TYR A 280 13.56 -10.96 3.25
C TYR A 280 13.88 -12.11 4.19
N LEU A 281 13.00 -13.09 4.23
CA LEU A 281 13.11 -14.24 5.12
C LEU A 281 13.92 -15.40 4.54
N GLN A 282 14.29 -15.31 3.26
CA GLN A 282 14.97 -16.39 2.52
C GLN A 282 14.23 -17.73 2.66
N LYS A 283 12.89 -17.69 2.54
CA LYS A 283 11.98 -18.83 2.71
C LYS A 283 10.88 -18.80 1.67
N GLU A 284 10.51 -19.97 1.18
CA GLU A 284 9.20 -20.18 0.56
C GLU A 284 8.14 -20.34 1.66
N PHE A 285 6.97 -19.77 1.43
CA PHE A 285 5.89 -19.87 2.41
C PHE A 285 5.09 -21.14 2.17
N PRO A 286 4.85 -21.97 3.20
CA PRO A 286 4.09 -23.21 3.06
C PRO A 286 2.56 -22.96 3.04
N PHE A 287 2.13 -21.71 2.99
CA PHE A 287 0.76 -21.27 2.92
C PHE A 287 0.56 -20.30 1.75
N GLU A 288 -0.66 -20.19 1.27
CA GLU A 288 -1.02 -19.24 0.22
C GLU A 288 -1.11 -17.81 0.78
N VAL A 289 -0.61 -16.81 0.03
CA VAL A 289 -0.80 -15.40 0.35
C VAL A 289 -1.72 -14.78 -0.70
N LEU A 290 -2.91 -14.36 -0.28
CA LEU A 290 -3.96 -13.80 -1.13
C LEU A 290 -4.37 -12.42 -0.63
N THR A 291 -5.05 -11.66 -1.49
CA THR A 291 -5.85 -10.52 -1.08
C THR A 291 -7.30 -10.96 -0.84
N CYS A 292 -8.04 -10.21 -0.01
CA CYS A 292 -9.50 -10.41 0.09
C CYS A 292 -10.20 -10.23 -1.27
N VAL A 293 -9.65 -9.42 -2.17
CA VAL A 293 -10.16 -9.24 -3.53
C VAL A 293 -10.10 -10.54 -4.34
N GLU A 294 -8.95 -11.25 -4.31
CA GLU A 294 -8.82 -12.56 -4.97
C GLU A 294 -9.76 -13.59 -4.36
N LEU A 295 -9.90 -13.57 -3.03
CA LEU A 295 -10.76 -14.50 -2.30
C LEU A 295 -12.25 -14.26 -2.59
N ILE A 296 -12.70 -13.01 -2.58
CA ILE A 296 -14.09 -12.66 -2.95
C ILE A 296 -14.38 -13.06 -4.41
N ALA A 297 -13.45 -12.80 -5.33
CA ALA A 297 -13.59 -13.21 -6.72
C ALA A 297 -13.69 -14.75 -6.85
N ARG A 298 -12.91 -15.49 -6.03
CA ARG A 298 -12.98 -16.96 -5.94
C ARG A 298 -14.36 -17.40 -5.46
N TYR A 299 -14.91 -16.82 -4.39
CA TYR A 299 -16.24 -17.15 -3.87
C TYR A 299 -17.37 -16.92 -4.90
N ILE A 300 -17.29 -15.83 -5.68
CA ILE A 300 -18.27 -15.58 -6.75
C ILE A 300 -18.16 -16.67 -7.85
N ARG A 301 -16.94 -16.99 -8.30
CA ARG A 301 -16.70 -18.00 -9.34
C ARG A 301 -17.16 -19.41 -8.91
N GLU A 302 -16.98 -19.74 -7.65
CA GLU A 302 -17.39 -21.04 -7.06
C GLU A 302 -18.86 -21.07 -6.68
N GLY A 303 -19.58 -19.95 -6.78
CA GLY A 303 -20.99 -19.86 -6.38
C GLY A 303 -21.22 -19.93 -4.86
N ARG A 304 -20.18 -19.71 -4.07
CA ARG A 304 -20.27 -19.69 -2.59
C ARG A 304 -20.99 -18.44 -2.07
N ILE A 305 -20.96 -17.34 -2.81
CA ILE A 305 -21.75 -16.14 -2.53
C ILE A 305 -22.56 -15.75 -3.76
N LYS A 306 -23.75 -15.21 -3.50
CA LYS A 306 -24.65 -14.66 -4.52
C LYS A 306 -24.80 -13.17 -4.30
N LEU A 307 -24.73 -12.39 -5.37
CA LEU A 307 -24.85 -10.94 -5.34
C LEU A 307 -26.06 -10.48 -6.14
N ASP A 308 -26.75 -9.48 -5.63
CA ASP A 308 -27.82 -8.77 -6.33
C ASP A 308 -27.36 -7.34 -6.63
N PRO A 309 -26.96 -7.05 -7.87
CA PRO A 309 -26.47 -5.74 -8.26
C PRO A 309 -27.55 -4.63 -8.15
N SER A 310 -28.83 -5.00 -8.07
CA SER A 310 -29.93 -4.03 -7.92
C SER A 310 -29.96 -3.35 -6.55
N LYS A 311 -29.30 -3.94 -5.55
CA LYS A 311 -29.20 -3.38 -4.19
C LYS A 311 -28.31 -2.13 -4.15
N ILE A 312 -27.29 -2.05 -5.00
CA ILE A 312 -26.38 -0.89 -5.08
C ILE A 312 -26.96 0.15 -6.00
N LYS A 313 -27.32 1.29 -5.43
CA LYS A 313 -27.92 2.40 -6.18
C LYS A 313 -26.88 3.43 -6.62
N GLY A 314 -27.02 3.91 -7.86
CA GLY A 314 -26.16 4.93 -8.44
C GLY A 314 -24.98 4.35 -9.23
N LYS A 315 -24.27 5.24 -9.88
CA LYS A 315 -23.14 4.92 -10.72
C LYS A 315 -21.86 4.78 -9.87
N VAL A 316 -21.17 3.66 -10.01
CA VAL A 316 -19.95 3.32 -9.30
C VAL A 316 -18.73 3.44 -10.21
N THR A 317 -17.66 4.05 -9.71
CA THR A 317 -16.35 4.02 -10.38
C THR A 317 -15.29 3.38 -9.50
N LEU A 318 -14.23 2.85 -10.09
CA LEU A 318 -13.14 2.17 -9.41
C LEU A 318 -11.88 3.03 -9.37
N HIS A 319 -11.31 3.22 -8.18
CA HIS A 319 -9.93 3.63 -8.04
C HIS A 319 -9.03 2.40 -7.90
N ASP A 320 -8.11 2.21 -8.84
CA ASP A 320 -7.10 1.14 -8.82
C ASP A 320 -5.97 1.47 -7.82
N PRO A 321 -5.81 0.79 -6.67
CA PRO A 321 -4.69 1.05 -5.77
C PRO A 321 -3.36 0.62 -6.38
N CYS A 322 -2.40 1.53 -6.48
CA CYS A 322 -1.16 1.28 -7.20
C CYS A 322 -0.34 0.08 -6.69
N ASN A 323 -0.34 -0.16 -5.37
CA ASN A 323 0.38 -1.29 -4.79
C ASN A 323 -0.35 -2.63 -4.93
N LEU A 324 -1.68 -2.62 -5.09
CA LEU A 324 -2.46 -3.81 -5.38
C LEU A 324 -2.41 -4.15 -6.88
N VAL A 325 -2.63 -3.14 -7.72
CA VAL A 325 -2.78 -3.29 -9.17
C VAL A 325 -1.43 -3.33 -9.87
N ARG A 326 -0.71 -2.20 -9.96
CA ARG A 326 0.53 -2.10 -10.73
C ARG A 326 1.69 -2.88 -10.12
N ASN A 327 1.85 -2.78 -8.80
CA ASN A 327 2.94 -3.46 -8.09
C ASN A 327 2.55 -4.86 -7.59
N GLY A 328 1.26 -5.15 -7.45
CA GLY A 328 0.74 -6.43 -6.96
C GLY A 328 0.25 -7.37 -8.05
N GLY A 329 -0.15 -6.83 -9.22
CA GLY A 329 -0.63 -7.62 -10.35
C GLY A 329 -2.13 -7.91 -10.37
N ILE A 330 -2.90 -7.47 -9.35
CA ILE A 330 -4.35 -7.71 -9.23
C ILE A 330 -5.09 -6.61 -10.00
N ILE A 331 -5.51 -6.88 -11.21
CA ILE A 331 -6.13 -5.89 -12.11
C ILE A 331 -7.59 -6.23 -12.43
N GLU A 332 -7.88 -7.49 -12.75
CA GLU A 332 -9.19 -7.89 -13.25
C GLU A 332 -10.17 -8.35 -12.16
N GLU A 333 -9.66 -8.79 -11.01
CA GLU A 333 -10.48 -9.35 -9.93
C GLU A 333 -11.48 -8.32 -9.39
N GLN A 334 -11.05 -7.09 -9.12
CA GLN A 334 -11.96 -6.04 -8.63
C GLN A 334 -12.99 -5.64 -9.68
N ARG A 335 -12.62 -5.67 -10.97
CA ARG A 335 -13.56 -5.43 -12.09
C ARG A 335 -14.57 -6.55 -12.23
N PHE A 336 -14.09 -7.79 -12.12
CA PHE A 336 -14.97 -8.97 -12.11
C PHE A 336 -15.98 -8.88 -10.98
N ILE A 337 -15.55 -8.55 -9.75
CA ILE A 337 -16.43 -8.40 -8.59
C ILE A 337 -17.46 -7.27 -8.83
N LEU A 338 -17.02 -6.09 -9.25
CA LEU A 338 -17.92 -4.95 -9.47
C LEU A 338 -18.97 -5.24 -10.54
N ARG A 339 -18.62 -5.93 -11.64
CA ARG A 339 -19.60 -6.32 -12.66
C ARG A 339 -20.70 -7.27 -12.15
N HIS A 340 -20.44 -7.99 -11.05
CA HIS A 340 -21.43 -8.84 -10.40
C HIS A 340 -22.17 -8.14 -9.25
N ALA A 341 -21.56 -7.12 -8.66
CA ALA A 341 -22.08 -6.46 -7.46
C ALA A 341 -22.88 -5.18 -7.75
N VAL A 342 -22.69 -4.52 -8.92
CA VAL A 342 -23.33 -3.25 -9.23
C VAL A 342 -23.94 -3.24 -10.64
N SER A 343 -25.04 -2.51 -10.81
CA SER A 343 -25.75 -2.41 -12.10
C SER A 343 -25.14 -1.36 -13.04
N ASP A 344 -24.49 -0.32 -12.52
CA ASP A 344 -23.91 0.78 -13.30
C ASP A 344 -22.45 1.02 -12.86
N PHE A 345 -21.51 0.47 -13.65
CA PHE A 345 -20.08 0.58 -13.43
C PHE A 345 -19.41 1.36 -14.56
N VAL A 346 -18.58 2.35 -14.21
CA VAL A 346 -17.81 3.16 -15.15
C VAL A 346 -16.34 3.22 -14.73
N GLU A 347 -15.45 3.05 -15.69
CA GLU A 347 -14.00 3.16 -15.47
C GLU A 347 -13.53 4.62 -15.40
N MET A 348 -12.53 4.89 -14.57
CA MET A 348 -11.72 6.11 -14.68
C MET A 348 -10.81 6.02 -15.91
N THR A 349 -10.35 7.16 -16.41
CA THR A 349 -9.35 7.22 -17.49
C THR A 349 -8.16 8.09 -17.06
N PRO A 350 -6.91 7.57 -17.10
CA PRO A 350 -6.53 6.18 -17.30
C PRO A 350 -6.90 5.29 -16.10
N ASN A 351 -6.92 3.96 -16.28
CA ASN A 351 -7.24 2.96 -15.27
C ASN A 351 -6.23 1.80 -15.26
N GLY A 352 -6.49 0.76 -14.47
CA GLY A 352 -5.65 -0.43 -14.37
C GLY A 352 -4.21 -0.08 -14.03
N ALA A 353 -3.26 -0.68 -14.74
CA ALA A 353 -1.83 -0.44 -14.53
C ALA A 353 -1.41 1.01 -14.82
N GLU A 354 -2.15 1.75 -15.66
CA GLU A 354 -1.87 3.14 -16.01
C GLU A 354 -2.55 4.16 -15.09
N ASN A 355 -3.32 3.72 -14.11
CA ASN A 355 -4.06 4.60 -13.21
C ASN A 355 -3.16 5.60 -12.47
N TYR A 356 -3.66 6.81 -12.25
CA TYR A 356 -3.01 7.78 -11.36
C TYR A 356 -3.17 7.37 -9.89
N CYS A 357 -2.07 7.50 -9.14
CA CYS A 357 -2.07 7.27 -7.69
C CYS A 357 -3.03 8.24 -6.99
N CYS A 358 -3.68 7.80 -5.90
CA CYS A 358 -4.51 8.68 -5.06
C CYS A 358 -3.70 9.80 -4.37
N GLY A 359 -2.40 9.60 -4.19
CA GLY A 359 -1.51 10.50 -3.45
C GLY A 359 -1.18 10.04 -2.03
N GLY A 360 -1.95 9.13 -1.43
CA GLY A 360 -1.78 8.71 -0.04
C GLY A 360 -0.74 7.61 0.22
N GLY A 361 -0.17 7.00 -0.86
CA GLY A 361 0.77 5.89 -0.74
C GLY A 361 2.19 6.28 -0.31
N GLY A 362 3.04 5.27 -0.10
CA GLY A 362 4.47 5.47 0.19
C GLY A 362 4.77 6.22 1.50
N GLY A 363 3.87 6.18 2.47
CA GLY A 363 4.00 6.89 3.74
C GLY A 363 3.38 8.30 3.75
N GLN A 364 2.85 8.80 2.62
CA GLN A 364 2.35 10.19 2.51
C GLN A 364 1.23 10.54 3.49
N LEU A 365 0.34 9.58 3.82
CA LEU A 365 -0.71 9.81 4.82
C LEU A 365 -0.16 9.98 6.25
N ALA A 366 1.00 9.43 6.55
CA ALA A 366 1.66 9.61 7.84
C ALA A 366 2.47 10.92 7.89
N MET A 367 3.00 11.39 6.76
CA MET A 367 3.87 12.57 6.67
C MET A 367 3.06 13.87 6.54
N THR A 368 2.57 14.38 7.66
CA THR A 368 1.68 15.56 7.72
C THR A 368 2.34 16.84 7.22
N GLU A 369 3.66 16.94 7.30
CA GLU A 369 4.48 18.05 6.77
C GLU A 369 4.36 18.24 5.25
N TYR A 370 3.93 17.19 4.52
CA TYR A 370 3.70 17.24 3.08
C TYR A 370 2.22 17.27 2.68
N ASN A 371 1.31 17.53 3.62
CA ASN A 371 -0.14 17.52 3.36
C ASN A 371 -0.57 18.45 2.23
N GLU A 372 -0.05 19.66 2.19
CA GLU A 372 -0.38 20.63 1.12
C GLU A 372 -0.01 20.05 -0.25
N ARG A 373 1.21 19.53 -0.38
CA ARG A 373 1.71 18.91 -1.62
C ARG A 373 0.87 17.67 -1.99
N ARG A 374 0.55 16.84 -1.01
CA ARG A 374 -0.29 15.65 -1.17
C ARG A 374 -1.69 16.01 -1.67
N MET A 375 -2.30 17.05 -1.12
CA MET A 375 -3.62 17.49 -1.54
C MET A 375 -3.61 18.14 -2.92
N LYS A 376 -2.54 18.86 -3.30
CA LYS A 376 -2.42 19.42 -4.65
C LYS A 376 -2.37 18.33 -5.72
N ILE A 377 -1.57 17.28 -5.54
CA ILE A 377 -1.51 16.17 -6.50
C ILE A 377 -2.81 15.35 -6.54
N ALA A 378 -3.59 15.33 -5.46
CA ALA A 378 -4.90 14.68 -5.40
C ALA A 378 -5.94 15.31 -6.36
N GLY A 379 -5.72 16.55 -6.80
CA GLY A 379 -6.56 17.23 -7.79
C GLY A 379 -6.71 16.44 -9.08
N MET A 380 -5.66 15.78 -9.54
CA MET A 380 -5.72 14.91 -10.74
C MET A 380 -6.70 13.74 -10.55
N LYS A 381 -6.73 13.15 -9.34
CA LYS A 381 -7.68 12.10 -9.00
C LYS A 381 -9.10 12.65 -8.89
N ALA A 382 -9.25 13.85 -8.33
CA ALA A 382 -10.53 14.53 -8.28
C ALA A 382 -11.11 14.76 -9.68
N ASP A 383 -10.28 15.15 -10.64
CA ASP A 383 -10.71 15.33 -12.04
C ASP A 383 -11.10 14.02 -12.71
N GLN A 384 -10.33 12.93 -12.47
CA GLN A 384 -10.72 11.60 -12.95
C GLN A 384 -12.11 11.19 -12.42
N ILE A 385 -12.36 11.37 -11.11
CA ILE A 385 -13.66 11.04 -10.50
C ILE A 385 -14.77 11.87 -11.14
N ARG A 386 -14.58 13.18 -11.22
CA ARG A 386 -15.55 14.11 -11.82
C ARG A 386 -15.94 13.73 -13.24
N ASN A 387 -14.95 13.34 -14.04
CA ASN A 387 -15.16 12.98 -15.45
C ASN A 387 -15.94 11.67 -15.63
N THR A 388 -16.05 10.81 -14.62
CA THR A 388 -16.89 9.60 -14.68
C THR A 388 -18.38 9.90 -14.49
N GLY A 389 -18.72 11.00 -13.82
CA GLY A 389 -20.08 11.28 -13.38
C GLY A 389 -20.61 10.26 -12.36
N ALA A 390 -19.73 9.51 -11.70
CA ALA A 390 -20.09 8.54 -10.68
C ALA A 390 -20.52 9.24 -9.38
N THR A 391 -21.46 8.60 -8.67
CA THR A 391 -21.91 9.03 -7.34
C THR A 391 -21.21 8.28 -6.22
N MET A 392 -20.50 7.22 -6.57
CA MET A 392 -19.76 6.37 -5.64
C MET A 392 -18.39 6.01 -6.20
N VAL A 393 -17.36 6.08 -5.35
CA VAL A 393 -15.97 5.68 -5.68
C VAL A 393 -15.61 4.48 -4.82
N CYS A 394 -15.36 3.34 -5.46
CA CYS A 394 -14.87 2.13 -4.83
C CYS A 394 -13.34 2.10 -4.84
N SER A 395 -12.73 1.67 -3.74
CA SER A 395 -11.29 1.39 -3.71
C SER A 395 -10.96 0.24 -2.77
N PRO A 396 -10.38 -0.87 -3.27
CA PRO A 396 -9.93 -1.99 -2.43
C PRO A 396 -8.60 -1.68 -1.71
N CYS A 397 -8.55 -0.55 -0.99
CA CYS A 397 -7.39 -0.17 -0.18
C CYS A 397 -7.74 0.95 0.81
N HIS A 398 -7.71 0.66 2.11
CA HIS A 398 -8.07 1.63 3.18
C HIS A 398 -7.22 2.91 3.15
N ASN A 399 -5.92 2.81 2.82
CA ASN A 399 -5.10 4.02 2.64
C ASN A 399 -5.58 4.90 1.47
N CYS A 400 -6.10 4.27 0.39
CA CYS A 400 -6.68 5.02 -0.71
C CYS A 400 -8.06 5.56 -0.33
N VAL A 401 -8.88 4.81 0.39
CA VAL A 401 -10.19 5.26 0.90
C VAL A 401 -10.01 6.53 1.75
N ASP A 402 -9.11 6.50 2.73
CA ASP A 402 -8.80 7.68 3.56
C ASP A 402 -8.37 8.89 2.70
N GLN A 403 -7.44 8.68 1.77
CA GLN A 403 -7.01 9.74 0.85
C GLN A 403 -8.15 10.26 -0.03
N LEU A 404 -9.01 9.38 -0.53
CA LEU A 404 -10.14 9.74 -1.39
C LEU A 404 -11.23 10.50 -0.61
N ILE A 405 -11.47 10.16 0.66
CA ILE A 405 -12.37 10.92 1.54
C ILE A 405 -11.87 12.37 1.71
N GLN A 406 -10.56 12.53 1.98
CA GLN A 406 -9.96 13.86 2.08
C GLN A 406 -10.01 14.62 0.75
N THR A 407 -9.77 13.92 -0.36
CA THR A 407 -9.89 14.50 -1.72
C THR A 407 -11.32 14.91 -2.02
N ASN A 408 -12.31 14.06 -1.70
CA ASN A 408 -13.72 14.35 -1.86
C ASN A 408 -14.12 15.64 -1.12
N ALA A 409 -13.70 15.78 0.13
CA ALA A 409 -13.97 16.98 0.94
C ALA A 409 -13.29 18.24 0.35
N ALA A 410 -11.98 18.17 0.04
CA ALA A 410 -11.21 19.30 -0.43
C ALA A 410 -11.65 19.80 -1.81
N TYR A 411 -12.03 18.89 -2.71
CA TYR A 411 -12.45 19.21 -4.08
C TYR A 411 -13.96 19.21 -4.29
N LYS A 412 -14.74 19.04 -3.20
CA LYS A 412 -16.21 19.09 -3.18
C LYS A 412 -16.86 18.21 -4.27
N LEU A 413 -16.43 16.93 -4.31
CA LEU A 413 -16.87 16.01 -5.37
C LEU A 413 -18.29 15.50 -5.14
N GLY A 414 -18.77 15.44 -3.88
CA GLY A 414 -20.11 14.99 -3.52
C GLY A 414 -20.34 13.48 -3.75
N VAL A 415 -19.29 12.67 -3.74
CA VAL A 415 -19.36 11.23 -3.96
C VAL A 415 -19.27 10.45 -2.64
N LYS A 416 -19.90 9.27 -2.58
CA LYS A 416 -19.66 8.29 -1.50
C LYS A 416 -18.34 7.55 -1.80
N VAL A 417 -17.45 7.46 -0.83
CA VAL A 417 -16.20 6.66 -0.95
C VAL A 417 -16.37 5.39 -0.12
N VAL A 418 -16.14 4.24 -0.73
CA VAL A 418 -16.39 2.92 -0.12
C VAL A 418 -15.28 1.93 -0.46
N THR A 419 -15.15 0.89 0.35
CA THR A 419 -14.32 -0.27 0.04
C THR A 419 -15.04 -1.24 -0.91
N LEU A 420 -14.32 -2.17 -1.49
CA LEU A 420 -14.93 -3.20 -2.35
C LEU A 420 -15.72 -4.21 -1.50
N ALA A 421 -15.20 -4.55 -0.31
CA ALA A 421 -15.87 -5.45 0.62
C ALA A 421 -17.22 -4.89 1.08
N GLU A 422 -17.32 -3.57 1.35
CA GLU A 422 -18.61 -2.93 1.69
C GLU A 422 -19.62 -3.05 0.53
N ILE A 423 -19.21 -2.82 -0.72
CA ILE A 423 -20.10 -3.01 -1.88
C ILE A 423 -20.57 -4.45 -1.99
N VAL A 424 -19.67 -5.42 -1.82
CA VAL A 424 -20.02 -6.83 -1.88
C VAL A 424 -20.96 -7.22 -0.75
N ALA A 425 -20.71 -6.80 0.48
CA ALA A 425 -21.55 -7.07 1.64
C ALA A 425 -22.96 -6.49 1.49
N ASP A 426 -23.07 -5.28 0.93
CA ASP A 426 -24.37 -4.63 0.64
C ASP A 426 -25.12 -5.36 -0.48
N ALA A 427 -24.41 -5.93 -1.47
CA ALA A 427 -25.00 -6.66 -2.60
C ALA A 427 -25.33 -8.13 -2.27
N LEU A 428 -24.83 -8.68 -1.12
CA LEU A 428 -25.05 -10.08 -0.76
C LEU A 428 -26.54 -10.46 -0.71
N VAL A 429 -26.85 -11.61 -1.27
CA VAL A 429 -28.13 -12.32 -1.07
C VAL A 429 -27.88 -13.38 -0.01
N LEU A 430 -28.30 -13.09 1.22
CA LEU A 430 -28.29 -14.09 2.28
C LEU A 430 -29.50 -15.02 2.06
N GLU A 431 -29.26 -16.31 1.90
CA GLU A 431 -30.34 -17.28 1.91
C GLU A 431 -30.89 -17.33 3.34
N SER A 432 -32.18 -17.08 3.50
CA SER A 432 -32.83 -17.28 4.80
C SER A 432 -32.59 -18.73 5.20
N THR A 433 -31.85 -18.94 6.27
CA THR A 433 -31.80 -20.25 6.92
C THR A 433 -33.23 -20.55 7.37
N SER A 434 -34.04 -21.20 6.51
CA SER A 434 -35.28 -21.84 6.95
C SER A 434 -34.83 -22.93 7.89
N ILE A 435 -34.96 -22.68 9.18
CA ILE A 435 -34.88 -23.69 10.21
C ILE A 435 -36.01 -24.69 9.87
N LEU A 436 -35.61 -25.80 9.25
CA LEU A 436 -36.47 -27.00 9.13
C LEU A 436 -36.46 -27.77 10.43
#